data_f4ac26fc1bc0a8be850a284fd0bd5f32
#
_entry.id   f4ac26fc1bc0a8be850a284fd0bd5f32
#
_cell.length_a   1.000
_cell.length_b   1.000
_cell.length_c   1.000
_cell.angle_alpha   90.00
_cell.angle_beta   90.00
_cell.angle_gamma   90.00
#
_symmetry.space_group_name_H-M   'P 1'
#
loop_
_entity.id
_entity.type
_entity.pdbx_description
1 polymer ?
#
loop_
_entity_poly.entity_id
_entity_poly.type
_entity_poly.pdbx_seq_one_letter_code
_entity_poly.pdbx_strand_id
1 'polypeptide(L)'
;MRKRFEPKAEQIAKQFAEEPYTIFIASGALWGENVLFSMCVLEEMQWIRTRAVTSAEFFHGTLELVEPGVPVIITKGEDECRELDNRAEVFCKQYTDKLAVIDTAEYAVSGLDEEFRPLVSPMIAAATLHERLSKHYERITKHNLAYRRYYRQFAY
;
A
#
# COMPACT_ATOMS: atom_id res chain seq x y z
N MET A 1 12.01 12.99 -1.87
CA MET A 1 11.12 11.82 -1.81
C MET A 1 9.69 12.15 -2.25
N ARG A 2 8.85 12.90 -1.50
CA ARG A 2 7.43 13.19 -1.84
C ARG A 2 7.21 13.63 -3.29
N LYS A 3 8.01 14.61 -3.79
CA LYS A 3 7.92 15.09 -5.18
C LYS A 3 8.27 14.00 -6.21
N ARG A 4 9.16 13.07 -5.86
CA ARG A 4 9.52 11.94 -6.75
C ARG A 4 8.42 10.90 -6.84
N PHE A 5 7.70 10.69 -5.75
CA PHE A 5 6.58 9.73 -5.70
C PHE A 5 5.29 10.29 -6.31
N GLU A 6 5.14 11.60 -6.42
CA GLU A 6 3.90 12.25 -6.87
C GLU A 6 3.30 11.68 -8.17
N PRO A 7 4.07 11.51 -9.26
CA PRO A 7 3.53 10.94 -10.50
C PRO A 7 3.05 9.49 -10.33
N LYS A 8 3.78 8.70 -9.54
CA LYS A 8 3.43 7.31 -9.25
C LYS A 8 2.16 7.23 -8.39
N ALA A 9 2.03 8.10 -7.38
CA ALA A 9 0.83 8.20 -6.56
C ALA A 9 -0.41 8.54 -7.39
N GLU A 10 -0.29 9.53 -8.29
CA GLU A 10 -1.37 9.89 -9.20
C GLU A 10 -1.78 8.74 -10.12
N GLN A 11 -0.80 8.04 -10.68
CA GLN A 11 -1.05 6.88 -11.55
C GLN A 11 -1.76 5.75 -10.80
N ILE A 12 -1.26 5.37 -9.62
CA ILE A 12 -1.87 4.31 -8.79
C ILE A 12 -3.32 4.69 -8.45
N ALA A 13 -3.55 5.91 -7.97
CA ALA A 13 -4.88 6.32 -7.59
C ALA A 13 -5.85 6.37 -8.78
N LYS A 14 -5.41 6.82 -9.96
CA LYS A 14 -6.23 6.79 -11.19
C LYS A 14 -6.64 5.38 -11.61
N GLN A 15 -5.78 4.40 -11.35
CA GLN A 15 -6.05 3.01 -11.71
C GLN A 15 -6.92 2.29 -10.67
N PHE A 16 -6.77 2.63 -9.38
CA PHE A 16 -7.28 1.78 -8.30
C PHE A 16 -8.33 2.44 -7.42
N ALA A 17 -8.48 3.77 -7.41
CA ALA A 17 -9.35 4.44 -6.44
C ALA A 17 -10.85 4.13 -6.61
N GLU A 18 -11.28 3.72 -7.79
CA GLU A 18 -12.68 3.37 -8.09
C GLU A 18 -12.91 1.85 -8.16
N GLU A 19 -11.87 1.06 -7.87
CA GLU A 19 -12.00 -0.38 -7.82
C GLU A 19 -12.77 -0.83 -6.57
N PRO A 20 -13.63 -1.85 -6.69
CA PRO A 20 -14.47 -2.28 -5.57
C PRO A 20 -13.69 -2.97 -4.46
N TYR A 21 -12.46 -3.41 -4.73
CA TYR A 21 -11.62 -4.19 -3.83
C TYR A 21 -10.15 -4.07 -4.23
N THR A 22 -9.25 -3.98 -3.27
CA THR A 22 -7.78 -3.94 -3.50
C THR A 22 -7.06 -4.82 -2.48
N ILE A 23 -6.13 -5.65 -2.94
CA ILE A 23 -5.24 -6.44 -2.10
C ILE A 23 -4.00 -5.62 -1.79
N PHE A 24 -3.61 -5.56 -0.51
CA PHE A 24 -2.42 -4.89 -0.01
C PHE A 24 -1.46 -5.91 0.60
N ILE A 25 -0.23 -5.94 0.09
CA ILE A 25 0.80 -6.90 0.53
C ILE A 25 2.02 -6.13 1.03
N ALA A 26 2.50 -6.46 2.21
CA ALA A 26 3.77 -6.00 2.75
C ALA A 26 4.21 -6.92 3.90
N SER A 27 5.50 -6.92 4.23
CA SER A 27 6.05 -7.71 5.33
C SER A 27 6.99 -6.91 6.21
N GLY A 28 7.45 -7.52 7.29
CA GLY A 28 8.45 -6.95 8.18
C GLY A 28 8.05 -5.59 8.72
N ALA A 29 9.00 -4.65 8.68
CA ALA A 29 8.81 -3.30 9.18
C ALA A 29 7.68 -2.51 8.50
N LEU A 30 7.27 -2.90 7.29
CA LEU A 30 6.22 -2.21 6.54
C LEU A 30 4.81 -2.77 6.76
N TRP A 31 4.67 -3.88 7.47
CA TRP A 31 3.36 -4.46 7.74
C TRP A 31 2.41 -3.47 8.45
N GLY A 32 2.91 -2.77 9.48
CA GLY A 32 2.11 -1.76 10.19
C GLY A 32 1.61 -0.63 9.29
N GLU A 33 2.47 -0.09 8.44
CA GLU A 33 2.13 0.98 7.48
C GLU A 33 1.11 0.50 6.42
N ASN A 34 1.25 -0.74 5.98
CA ASN A 34 0.34 -1.36 5.03
C ASN A 34 -1.08 -1.51 5.62
N VAL A 35 -1.19 -2.02 6.84
CA VAL A 35 -2.45 -2.13 7.57
C VAL A 35 -3.06 -0.75 7.85
N LEU A 36 -2.25 0.21 8.30
CA LEU A 36 -2.70 1.57 8.57
C LEU A 36 -3.28 2.21 7.31
N PHE A 37 -2.62 2.07 6.16
CA PHE A 37 -3.13 2.64 4.92
C PHE A 37 -4.41 1.94 4.44
N SER A 38 -4.42 0.61 4.39
CA SER A 38 -5.56 -0.16 3.92
C SER A 38 -6.79 -0.01 4.83
N MET A 39 -6.61 -0.19 6.14
CA MET A 39 -7.71 -0.16 7.11
C MET A 39 -8.09 1.27 7.51
N CYS A 40 -7.12 2.07 8.00
CA CYS A 40 -7.47 3.39 8.56
C CYS A 40 -7.70 4.45 7.48
N VAL A 41 -7.00 4.38 6.34
CA VAL A 41 -7.22 5.35 5.27
C VAL A 41 -8.31 4.88 4.30
N LEU A 42 -8.16 3.69 3.71
CA LEU A 42 -9.10 3.28 2.67
C LEU A 42 -10.44 2.78 3.22
N GLU A 43 -10.45 1.89 4.21
CA GLU A 43 -11.71 1.40 4.76
C GLU A 43 -12.41 2.46 5.63
N GLU A 44 -11.68 3.08 6.57
CA GLU A 44 -12.27 4.04 7.52
C GLU A 44 -12.62 5.38 6.87
N MET A 45 -11.67 5.96 6.09
CA MET A 45 -11.80 7.32 5.56
C MET A 45 -12.36 7.37 4.14
N GLN A 46 -12.19 6.32 3.32
CA GLN A 46 -12.64 6.29 1.92
C GLN A 46 -13.76 5.29 1.66
N TRP A 47 -14.04 4.41 2.63
CA TRP A 47 -15.06 3.34 2.57
C TRP A 47 -14.83 2.34 1.43
N ILE A 48 -13.57 2.21 1.01
CA ILE A 48 -13.11 1.25 0.00
C ILE A 48 -12.76 -0.06 0.71
N ARG A 49 -13.24 -1.17 0.19
CA ARG A 49 -12.94 -2.49 0.73
C ARG A 49 -11.52 -2.90 0.39
N THR A 50 -10.80 -3.46 1.37
CA THR A 50 -9.42 -3.90 1.18
C THR A 50 -9.17 -5.29 1.77
N ARG A 51 -8.07 -5.90 1.35
CA ARG A 51 -7.50 -7.07 1.98
C ARG A 51 -6.02 -6.82 2.24
N ALA A 52 -5.67 -6.50 3.48
CA ALA A 52 -4.27 -6.49 3.90
C ALA A 52 -3.82 -7.91 4.26
N VAL A 53 -2.65 -8.30 3.80
CA VAL A 53 -2.04 -9.60 4.08
C VAL A 53 -0.52 -9.49 4.08
N THR A 54 0.16 -10.25 4.94
CA THR A 54 1.63 -10.33 4.86
C THR A 54 2.05 -11.13 3.64
N SER A 55 3.25 -10.87 3.11
CA SER A 55 3.77 -11.62 1.96
C SER A 55 3.91 -13.12 2.25
N ALA A 56 4.13 -13.50 3.50
CA ALA A 56 4.17 -14.90 3.92
C ALA A 56 2.77 -15.53 3.88
N GLU A 57 1.78 -14.89 4.52
CA GLU A 57 0.40 -15.38 4.58
C GLU A 57 -0.30 -15.33 3.22
N PHE A 58 0.12 -14.44 2.32
CA PHE A 58 -0.41 -14.33 0.97
C PHE A 58 -0.48 -15.70 0.27
N PHE A 59 0.56 -16.52 0.41
CA PHE A 59 0.65 -17.84 -0.20
C PHE A 59 -0.16 -18.95 0.51
N HIS A 60 -0.84 -18.62 1.61
CA HIS A 60 -1.70 -19.56 2.34
C HIS A 60 -3.21 -19.39 2.03
N GLY A 61 -3.54 -18.60 1.01
CA GLY A 61 -4.95 -18.47 0.60
C GLY A 61 -5.23 -17.24 -0.26
N THR A 62 -4.70 -16.07 0.11
CA THR A 62 -5.03 -14.82 -0.61
C THR A 62 -4.58 -14.84 -2.07
N LEU A 63 -3.55 -15.60 -2.44
CA LEU A 63 -3.11 -15.78 -3.82
C LEU A 63 -4.25 -16.27 -4.74
N GLU A 64 -5.19 -17.06 -4.23
CA GLU A 64 -6.34 -17.56 -4.99
C GLU A 64 -7.34 -16.48 -5.41
N LEU A 65 -7.20 -15.27 -4.85
CA LEU A 65 -8.02 -14.11 -5.22
C LEU A 65 -7.37 -13.26 -6.32
N VAL A 66 -6.14 -13.59 -6.71
CA VAL A 66 -5.41 -12.84 -7.74
C VAL A 66 -5.76 -13.37 -9.12
N GLU A 67 -6.42 -12.54 -9.90
CA GLU A 67 -6.81 -12.83 -11.27
C GLU A 67 -6.72 -11.55 -12.13
N PRO A 68 -6.82 -11.64 -13.47
CA PRO A 68 -6.82 -10.46 -14.31
C PRO A 68 -7.86 -9.43 -13.88
N GLY A 69 -7.43 -8.16 -13.72
CA GLY A 69 -8.30 -7.08 -13.29
C GLY A 69 -8.38 -6.88 -11.77
N VAL A 70 -7.85 -7.76 -10.94
CA VAL A 70 -7.81 -7.55 -9.48
C VAL A 70 -6.63 -6.65 -9.09
N PRO A 71 -6.89 -5.49 -8.47
CA PRO A 71 -5.84 -4.58 -8.02
C PRO A 71 -5.02 -5.15 -6.88
N VAL A 72 -3.70 -5.12 -7.03
CA VAL A 72 -2.74 -5.49 -5.99
C VAL A 72 -1.74 -4.36 -5.79
N ILE A 73 -1.55 -3.93 -4.55
CA ILE A 73 -0.49 -2.98 -4.16
C ILE A 73 0.48 -3.71 -3.24
N ILE A 74 1.75 -3.76 -3.64
CA ILE A 74 2.83 -4.33 -2.83
C ILE A 74 3.71 -3.19 -2.35
N THR A 75 3.92 -3.09 -1.03
CA THR A 75 4.87 -2.15 -0.44
C THR A 75 6.08 -2.94 0.05
N LYS A 76 7.27 -2.66 -0.54
CA LYS A 76 8.50 -3.40 -0.27
C LYS A 76 9.44 -2.63 0.63
N GLY A 77 9.89 -3.27 1.70
CA GLY A 77 10.93 -2.77 2.60
C GLY A 77 12.35 -3.12 2.15
N GLU A 78 13.31 -2.74 2.99
CA GLU A 78 14.73 -3.08 2.81
C GLU A 78 15.24 -3.99 3.95
N ASP A 79 14.33 -4.56 4.74
CA ASP A 79 14.63 -5.52 5.79
C ASP A 79 14.71 -6.97 5.25
N GLU A 80 14.96 -7.91 6.15
CA GLU A 80 15.10 -9.35 5.85
C GLU A 80 13.85 -9.99 5.22
N CYS A 81 12.67 -9.35 5.38
CA CYS A 81 11.43 -9.83 4.79
C CYS A 81 11.29 -9.49 3.30
N ARG A 82 12.19 -8.69 2.74
CA ARG A 82 12.16 -8.24 1.33
C ARG A 82 12.05 -9.39 0.33
N GLU A 83 12.68 -10.53 0.61
CA GLU A 83 12.61 -11.69 -0.29
C GLU A 83 11.19 -12.28 -0.39
N LEU A 84 10.41 -12.19 0.69
CA LEU A 84 9.00 -12.59 0.67
C LEU A 84 8.16 -11.64 -0.19
N ASP A 85 8.44 -10.34 -0.10
CA ASP A 85 7.79 -9.32 -0.93
C ASP A 85 8.15 -9.50 -2.41
N ASN A 86 9.42 -9.81 -2.72
CA ASN A 86 9.87 -10.11 -4.08
C ASN A 86 9.14 -11.34 -4.65
N ARG A 87 8.96 -12.38 -3.85
CA ARG A 87 8.23 -13.58 -4.24
C ARG A 87 6.76 -13.27 -4.57
N ALA A 88 6.11 -12.46 -3.74
CA ALA A 88 4.74 -12.02 -3.98
C ALA A 88 4.63 -11.17 -5.26
N GLU A 89 5.59 -10.28 -5.50
CA GLU A 89 5.66 -9.46 -6.71
C GLU A 89 5.79 -10.33 -7.97
N VAL A 90 6.70 -11.31 -7.97
CA VAL A 90 6.89 -12.24 -9.09
C VAL A 90 5.60 -12.99 -9.40
N PHE A 91 4.90 -13.47 -8.38
CA PHE A 91 3.61 -14.14 -8.54
C PHE A 91 2.57 -13.18 -9.14
N CYS A 92 2.35 -12.02 -8.54
CA CYS A 92 1.32 -11.09 -9.00
C CYS A 92 1.54 -10.59 -10.42
N LYS A 93 2.80 -10.40 -10.85
CA LYS A 93 3.13 -10.05 -12.25
C LYS A 93 2.65 -11.05 -13.29
N GLN A 94 2.44 -12.31 -12.91
CA GLN A 94 1.98 -13.35 -13.82
C GLN A 94 0.45 -13.43 -13.92
N TYR A 95 -0.26 -13.01 -12.87
CA TYR A 95 -1.70 -13.31 -12.71
C TYR A 95 -2.60 -12.09 -12.66
N THR A 96 -2.07 -10.87 -12.48
CA THR A 96 -2.88 -9.65 -12.61
C THR A 96 -2.18 -8.60 -13.47
N ASP A 97 -2.97 -7.87 -14.23
CA ASP A 97 -2.55 -6.69 -15.00
C ASP A 97 -2.67 -5.38 -14.20
N LYS A 98 -3.21 -5.46 -12.96
CA LYS A 98 -3.38 -4.32 -12.06
C LYS A 98 -2.45 -4.41 -10.84
N LEU A 99 -1.14 -4.44 -11.09
CA LEU A 99 -0.13 -4.46 -10.03
C LEU A 99 0.54 -3.10 -9.89
N ALA A 100 0.61 -2.60 -8.65
CA ALA A 100 1.46 -1.47 -8.27
C ALA A 100 2.45 -1.91 -7.20
N VAL A 101 3.74 -1.58 -7.39
CA VAL A 101 4.79 -1.85 -6.41
C VAL A 101 5.35 -0.53 -5.90
N ILE A 102 5.35 -0.34 -4.60
CA ILE A 102 5.96 0.82 -3.91
C ILE A 102 7.20 0.30 -3.19
N ASP A 103 8.36 0.46 -3.82
CA ASP A 103 9.63 0.02 -3.27
C ASP A 103 10.30 1.17 -2.52
N THR A 104 10.49 1.03 -1.20
CA THR A 104 11.12 2.08 -0.38
C THR A 104 12.56 2.34 -0.78
N ALA A 105 13.27 1.37 -1.35
CA ALA A 105 14.63 1.53 -1.86
C ALA A 105 14.72 2.58 -2.98
N GLU A 106 13.68 2.74 -3.80
CA GLU A 106 13.62 3.80 -4.82
C GLU A 106 13.69 5.20 -4.21
N TYR A 107 13.36 5.35 -2.94
CA TYR A 107 13.27 6.61 -2.21
C TYR A 107 14.30 6.75 -1.10
N ALA A 108 15.33 5.91 -1.10
CA ALA A 108 16.41 5.94 -0.12
C ALA A 108 17.00 7.35 0.06
N VAL A 109 17.35 7.67 1.30
CA VAL A 109 17.91 8.97 1.68
C VAL A 109 19.40 8.97 1.36
N SER A 110 19.84 9.98 0.63
CA SER A 110 21.27 10.15 0.29
C SER A 110 22.11 10.33 1.56
N GLY A 111 23.23 9.61 1.64
CA GLY A 111 24.15 9.65 2.79
C GLY A 111 23.72 8.78 3.98
N LEU A 112 22.66 8.00 3.87
CA LEU A 112 22.29 7.00 4.86
C LEU A 112 22.93 5.66 4.46
N ASP A 113 23.72 5.08 5.36
CA ASP A 113 24.33 3.77 5.15
C ASP A 113 23.26 2.69 4.99
N GLU A 114 23.58 1.67 4.18
CA GLU A 114 22.62 0.63 3.82
C GLU A 114 22.07 -0.14 5.01
N GLU A 115 22.88 -0.38 6.01
CA GLU A 115 22.48 -1.08 7.24
C GLU A 115 21.35 -0.37 8.03
N PHE A 116 21.21 0.96 7.86
CA PHE A 116 20.18 1.75 8.54
C PHE A 116 18.94 1.99 7.70
N ARG A 117 18.94 1.63 6.41
CA ARG A 117 17.79 1.83 5.52
C ARG A 117 16.52 1.13 5.99
N PRO A 118 16.58 -0.12 6.51
CA PRO A 118 15.38 -0.77 7.05
C PRO A 118 14.67 0.04 8.14
N LEU A 119 15.42 0.76 8.98
CA LEU A 119 14.87 1.57 10.07
C LEU A 119 14.06 2.79 9.58
N VAL A 120 14.37 3.29 8.40
CA VAL A 120 13.67 4.46 7.82
C VAL A 120 12.61 4.07 6.78
N SER A 121 12.58 2.82 6.36
CA SER A 121 11.58 2.32 5.39
C SER A 121 10.13 2.60 5.82
N PRO A 122 9.71 2.45 7.09
CA PRO A 122 8.36 2.82 7.51
C PRO A 122 8.05 4.30 7.33
N MET A 123 9.01 5.20 7.58
CA MET A 123 8.81 6.64 7.36
C MET A 123 8.66 6.97 5.85
N ILE A 124 9.35 6.23 4.98
CA ILE A 124 9.19 6.35 3.53
C ILE A 124 7.81 5.86 3.12
N ALA A 125 7.36 4.72 3.64
CA ALA A 125 6.02 4.19 3.39
C ALA A 125 4.94 5.17 3.89
N ALA A 126 5.07 5.71 5.10
CA ALA A 126 4.16 6.73 5.62
C ALA A 126 4.06 7.95 4.69
N ALA A 127 5.22 8.48 4.24
CA ALA A 127 5.25 9.65 3.37
C ALA A 127 4.70 9.38 1.96
N THR A 128 4.80 8.15 1.45
CA THR A 128 4.26 7.77 0.14
C THR A 128 2.78 7.41 0.22
N LEU A 129 2.41 6.50 1.11
CA LEU A 129 1.03 6.03 1.26
C LEU A 129 0.15 7.08 1.92
N HIS A 130 0.44 7.45 3.18
CA HIS A 130 -0.48 8.27 3.98
C HIS A 130 -0.50 9.73 3.56
N GLU A 131 0.64 10.30 3.17
CA GLU A 131 0.70 11.73 2.84
C GLU A 131 0.43 12.03 1.36
N ARG A 132 0.75 11.11 0.45
CA ARG A 132 0.62 11.36 -1.00
C ARG A 132 -0.50 10.55 -1.64
N LEU A 133 -0.45 9.22 -1.54
CA LEU A 133 -1.43 8.37 -2.19
C LEU A 133 -2.85 8.64 -1.66
N SER A 134 -3.02 8.82 -0.35
CA SER A 134 -4.32 9.16 0.26
C SER A 134 -4.96 10.41 -0.35
N LYS A 135 -4.15 11.45 -0.62
CA LYS A 135 -4.62 12.70 -1.22
C LYS A 135 -5.11 12.53 -2.66
N HIS A 136 -4.47 11.64 -3.41
CA HIS A 136 -4.93 11.32 -4.76
C HIS A 136 -6.21 10.50 -4.75
N TYR A 137 -6.38 9.57 -3.79
CA TYR A 137 -7.64 8.87 -3.59
C TYR A 137 -8.75 9.86 -3.28
N GLU A 138 -8.59 10.73 -2.26
CA GLU A 138 -9.56 11.78 -1.93
C GLU A 138 -9.98 12.61 -3.14
N ARG A 139 -9.01 13.02 -3.96
CA ARG A 139 -9.26 13.86 -5.15
C ARG A 139 -10.08 13.13 -6.22
N ILE A 140 -9.79 11.86 -6.47
CA ILE A 140 -10.45 11.06 -7.51
C ILE A 140 -11.84 10.64 -7.06
N THR A 141 -11.96 10.06 -5.88
CA THR A 141 -13.24 9.60 -5.32
C THR A 141 -14.16 10.75 -4.93
N LYS A 142 -13.62 11.97 -4.79
CA LYS A 142 -14.31 13.14 -4.22
C LYS A 142 -14.87 12.87 -2.82
N HIS A 143 -14.31 11.91 -2.12
CA HIS A 143 -14.69 11.50 -0.78
C HIS A 143 -13.67 12.05 0.22
N ASN A 144 -14.08 13.03 1.02
CA ASN A 144 -13.19 13.72 1.95
C ASN A 144 -12.64 12.75 3.00
N LEU A 145 -11.33 12.81 3.23
CA LEU A 145 -10.63 11.97 4.23
C LEU A 145 -11.10 12.20 5.67
N ALA A 146 -11.82 13.29 5.95
CA ALA A 146 -12.41 13.55 7.26
C ALA A 146 -13.75 12.85 7.48
N TYR A 147 -14.37 12.31 6.43
CA TYR A 147 -15.67 11.67 6.57
C TYR A 147 -15.57 10.37 7.37
N ARG A 148 -16.54 10.18 8.26
CA ARG A 148 -16.69 8.97 9.06
C ARG A 148 -18.15 8.56 9.06
N ARG A 149 -18.41 7.26 8.90
CA ARG A 149 -19.76 6.72 8.97
C ARG A 149 -20.14 6.41 10.41
N TYR A 150 -19.24 5.83 11.17
CA TYR A 150 -19.49 5.34 12.53
C TYR A 150 -18.44 5.81 13.53
N TYR A 151 -17.16 5.81 13.12
CA TYR A 151 -16.04 6.09 14.01
C TYR A 151 -16.18 7.46 14.70
N ARG A 152 -16.24 7.45 16.02
CA ARG A 152 -16.46 8.65 16.88
C ARG A 152 -17.75 9.44 16.58
N GLN A 153 -18.75 8.83 15.93
CA GLN A 153 -20.05 9.48 15.70
C GLN A 153 -21.03 9.19 16.83
N PHE A 154 -20.85 8.11 17.58
CA PHE A 154 -21.64 7.71 18.74
C PHE A 154 -20.80 6.80 19.67
N ALA A 155 -21.31 6.56 20.90
CA ALA A 155 -20.70 5.60 21.82
C ALA A 155 -21.04 4.16 21.37
N TYR A 156 -20.05 3.28 21.38
CA TYR A 156 -20.20 1.83 21.11
C TYR A 156 -19.28 1.01 22.02
#